data_0e6f5977459fb1717ce15134fab756be
#
_entry.id   0e6f5977459fb1717ce15134fab756be
#
_cell.length_a   1.000
_cell.length_b   1.000
_cell.length_c   1.000
_cell.angle_alpha   90.00
_cell.angle_beta   90.00
_cell.angle_gamma   90.00
#
_symmetry.space_group_name_H-M   'P 1'
#
loop_
_entity.id
_entity.type
_entity.pdbx_description
1 polymer ?
#
loop_
_entity_poly.entity_id
_entity_poly.type
_entity_poly.pdbx_seq_one_letter_code
_entity_poly.pdbx_strand_id
1 'polypeptide(L)'
;RHALNKCFHGEGFDINDELYRQIHPYRKGCFRTLTCIDLTAKQNTHNNNGKIKTVPPEAERKPGEPKPANVPLNLEREYPTSWCKKAGKGRVFYATFGHNESAYWNPKVVEHYLRGLQYALGDLDADDTSDR
;
A
#
# COMPACT_ATOMS: atom_id res chain seq x y z
N ARG A 1 10.98 -0.36 -15.01
CA ARG A 1 10.24 -1.20 -14.03
C ARG A 1 11.06 -1.28 -12.76
N HIS A 2 10.44 -1.03 -11.60
CA HIS A 2 11.11 -1.07 -10.30
C HIS A 2 11.59 -2.50 -9.96
N ALA A 3 12.80 -2.65 -9.38
CA ALA A 3 13.39 -3.96 -9.10
C ALA A 3 12.52 -4.82 -8.19
N LEU A 4 11.86 -4.22 -7.18
CA LEU A 4 10.99 -4.93 -6.24
C LEU A 4 9.64 -5.32 -6.85
N ASN A 5 9.23 -4.71 -7.96
CA ASN A 5 7.96 -4.97 -8.64
C ASN A 5 8.10 -5.86 -9.89
N LYS A 6 9.24 -6.50 -10.11
CA LYS A 6 9.45 -7.36 -11.29
C LYS A 6 8.42 -8.48 -11.39
N CYS A 7 8.00 -9.03 -10.25
CA CYS A 7 6.98 -10.08 -10.15
C CYS A 7 5.60 -9.71 -10.73
N PHE A 8 5.28 -8.41 -10.79
CA PHE A 8 4.00 -7.93 -11.32
C PHE A 8 4.04 -7.65 -12.83
N HIS A 9 5.20 -7.73 -13.48
CA HIS A 9 5.40 -7.50 -14.92
C HIS A 9 4.90 -6.15 -15.44
N GLY A 10 4.63 -5.19 -14.54
CA GLY A 10 4.06 -3.87 -14.85
C GLY A 10 2.53 -3.86 -14.92
N GLU A 11 1.90 -4.92 -14.46
CA GLU A 11 0.45 -5.10 -14.39
C GLU A 11 -0.04 -5.01 -12.95
N GLY A 12 -1.33 -4.69 -12.76
CA GLY A 12 -2.02 -4.87 -11.50
C GLY A 12 -2.24 -6.35 -11.19
N PHE A 13 -2.68 -6.64 -9.97
CA PHE A 13 -3.11 -7.98 -9.57
C PHE A 13 -4.28 -7.89 -8.59
N ASP A 14 -5.13 -8.90 -8.62
CA ASP A 14 -6.22 -9.04 -7.67
C ASP A 14 -5.77 -9.85 -6.46
N ILE A 15 -6.18 -9.39 -5.28
CA ILE A 15 -5.97 -10.08 -4.02
C ILE A 15 -7.20 -9.93 -3.14
N ASN A 16 -7.65 -11.03 -2.54
CA ASN A 16 -8.68 -11.01 -1.52
C ASN A 16 -8.01 -10.98 -0.14
N ASP A 17 -7.81 -9.78 0.39
CA ASP A 17 -7.08 -9.57 1.64
C ASP A 17 -7.61 -8.34 2.39
N GLU A 18 -7.27 -8.23 3.67
CA GLU A 18 -7.52 -7.03 4.45
C GLU A 18 -6.32 -6.08 4.33
N LEU A 19 -6.47 -5.01 3.52
CA LEU A 19 -5.40 -4.07 3.28
C LEU A 19 -5.48 -2.89 4.24
N TYR A 20 -4.38 -2.62 4.95
CA TYR A 20 -4.29 -1.43 5.81
C TYR A 20 -4.13 -0.16 4.99
N ARG A 21 -4.98 0.80 5.31
CA ARG A 21 -4.92 2.16 4.76
C ARG A 21 -4.20 3.06 5.76
N GLN A 22 -3.02 3.52 5.40
CA GLN A 22 -2.28 4.46 6.23
C GLN A 22 -2.91 5.85 6.11
N ILE A 23 -3.48 6.36 7.21
CA ILE A 23 -4.17 7.63 7.24
C ILE A 23 -3.24 8.74 7.74
N HIS A 24 -2.42 8.49 8.77
CA HIS A 24 -1.47 9.44 9.38
C HIS A 24 -0.30 8.74 10.07
N PRO A 25 0.87 9.34 10.06
CA PRO A 25 1.31 10.50 9.27
C PRO A 25 1.87 10.09 7.90
N TYR A 26 0.97 9.76 6.96
CA TYR A 26 1.39 9.49 5.60
C TYR A 26 1.86 10.81 4.97
N ARG A 27 3.14 10.93 4.66
CA ARG A 27 3.68 12.06 3.93
C ARG A 27 4.19 11.58 2.58
N LYS A 28 3.58 12.07 1.50
CA LYS A 28 4.14 11.93 0.16
C LYS A 28 5.58 12.48 0.19
N GLY A 29 6.51 11.81 -0.46
CA GLY A 29 7.92 12.21 -0.44
C GLY A 29 8.76 11.63 0.72
N CYS A 30 8.22 10.72 1.53
CA CYS A 30 8.98 10.06 2.60
C CYS A 30 9.45 8.65 2.26
N PHE A 31 8.96 8.07 1.17
CA PHE A 31 9.30 6.72 0.71
C PHE A 31 9.02 6.56 -0.79
N ARG A 32 9.50 5.49 -1.36
CA ARG A 32 9.20 5.06 -2.72
C ARG A 32 8.01 4.14 -2.71
N THR A 33 6.90 4.55 -3.30
CA THR A 33 5.71 3.73 -3.47
C THR A 33 5.98 2.61 -4.47
N LEU A 34 5.58 1.39 -4.13
CA LEU A 34 5.73 0.21 -4.97
C LEU A 34 4.39 -0.25 -5.54
N THR A 35 3.38 -0.37 -4.69
CA THR A 35 2.02 -0.74 -5.08
C THR A 35 1.00 0.12 -4.36
N CYS A 36 -0.13 0.39 -5.01
CA CYS A 36 -1.26 1.13 -4.47
C CYS A 36 -2.57 0.37 -4.68
N ILE A 37 -3.60 0.71 -3.91
CA ILE A 37 -4.97 0.28 -4.22
C ILE A 37 -5.41 0.96 -5.51
N ASP A 38 -5.90 0.18 -6.47
CA ASP A 38 -6.52 0.71 -7.68
C ASP A 38 -7.91 1.28 -7.34
N LEU A 39 -8.01 2.61 -7.32
CA LEU A 39 -9.26 3.32 -7.04
C LEU A 39 -10.19 3.42 -8.25
N THR A 40 -9.76 2.99 -9.42
CA THR A 40 -10.62 2.91 -10.62
C THR A 40 -11.49 1.66 -10.61
N ALA A 41 -11.06 0.63 -9.89
CA ALA A 41 -11.79 -0.61 -9.75
C ALA A 41 -12.97 -0.47 -8.79
N LYS A 42 -14.20 -0.75 -9.28
CA LYS A 42 -15.45 -0.57 -8.50
C LYS A 42 -15.45 -1.36 -7.19
N GLN A 43 -14.89 -2.57 -7.15
CA GLN A 43 -14.81 -3.39 -5.94
C GLN A 43 -14.01 -2.72 -4.82
N ASN A 44 -13.06 -1.84 -5.16
CA ASN A 44 -12.23 -1.13 -4.18
C ASN A 44 -12.88 0.14 -3.65
N THR A 45 -13.83 0.72 -4.38
CA THR A 45 -14.39 2.05 -4.11
C THR A 45 -15.86 2.03 -3.74
N HIS A 46 -16.62 1.01 -4.13
CA HIS A 46 -18.07 0.91 -3.90
C HIS A 46 -18.37 -0.07 -2.75
N ASN A 47 -19.46 0.20 -2.03
CA ASN A 47 -20.02 -0.77 -1.09
C ASN A 47 -20.89 -1.81 -1.83
N ASN A 48 -21.36 -2.84 -1.12
CA ASN A 48 -22.21 -3.90 -1.69
C ASN A 48 -23.52 -3.39 -2.34
N ASN A 49 -23.90 -2.13 -2.05
CA ASN A 49 -25.11 -1.50 -2.63
C ASN A 49 -24.76 -0.59 -3.83
N GLY A 50 -23.55 -0.66 -4.37
CA GLY A 50 -23.12 0.12 -5.53
C GLY A 50 -22.88 1.61 -5.25
N LYS A 51 -22.93 2.04 -3.98
CA LYS A 51 -22.64 3.43 -3.60
C LYS A 51 -21.16 3.64 -3.39
N ILE A 52 -20.62 4.78 -3.84
CA ILE A 52 -19.24 5.16 -3.57
C ILE A 52 -19.02 5.28 -2.06
N LYS A 53 -17.95 4.68 -1.56
CA LYS A 53 -17.52 4.83 -0.17
C LYS A 53 -16.95 6.23 0.02
N THR A 54 -17.77 7.21 0.38
CA THR A 54 -17.34 8.60 0.61
C THR A 54 -16.83 8.81 2.03
N VAL A 55 -15.90 9.74 2.20
CA VAL A 55 -15.37 10.17 3.51
C VAL A 55 -15.82 11.58 3.80
N PRO A 56 -16.18 11.90 5.05
CA PRO A 56 -16.17 13.29 5.51
C PRO A 56 -14.74 13.86 5.42
N PRO A 57 -14.56 15.13 5.03
CA PRO A 57 -13.27 15.77 4.99
C PRO A 57 -12.55 15.67 6.35
N GLU A 58 -11.25 15.48 6.32
CA GLU A 58 -10.41 15.33 7.51
C GLU A 58 -10.42 16.60 8.42
N ALA A 59 -10.84 17.74 7.87
CA ALA A 59 -10.99 19.02 8.56
C ALA A 59 -12.10 19.05 9.61
N GLU A 60 -13.00 18.07 9.65
CA GLU A 60 -14.14 18.04 10.58
C GLU A 60 -13.89 17.25 11.85
N ARG A 61 -12.68 16.71 12.07
CA ARG A 61 -12.35 15.96 13.28
C ARG A 61 -11.79 16.83 14.36
N LYS A 62 -12.36 16.70 15.55
CA LYS A 62 -11.77 17.29 16.76
C LYS A 62 -10.54 16.50 17.22
N PRO A 63 -9.47 17.16 17.67
CA PRO A 63 -8.33 16.47 18.28
C PRO A 63 -8.80 15.58 19.45
N GLY A 64 -8.42 14.30 19.43
CA GLY A 64 -8.77 13.34 20.49
C GLY A 64 -10.02 12.48 20.23
N GLU A 65 -10.77 12.70 19.16
CA GLU A 65 -11.87 11.80 18.82
C GLU A 65 -11.36 10.43 18.34
N PRO A 66 -11.97 9.31 18.84
CA PRO A 66 -11.60 7.98 18.40
C PRO A 66 -11.85 7.86 16.89
N LYS A 67 -10.87 7.27 16.17
CA LYS A 67 -11.00 7.03 14.73
C LYS A 67 -12.14 6.04 14.48
N PRO A 68 -13.12 6.36 13.63
CA PRO A 68 -14.13 5.37 13.26
C PRO A 68 -13.47 4.16 12.60
N ALA A 69 -13.91 2.96 12.97
CA ALA A 69 -13.38 1.69 12.43
C ALA A 69 -13.46 1.59 10.89
N ASN A 70 -14.39 2.34 10.28
CA ASN A 70 -14.62 2.37 8.83
C ASN A 70 -14.50 3.81 8.30
N VAL A 71 -13.28 4.33 8.19
CA VAL A 71 -13.05 5.58 7.46
C VAL A 71 -13.17 5.28 5.96
N PRO A 72 -14.12 5.90 5.26
CA PRO A 72 -14.30 5.68 3.83
C PRO A 72 -13.05 6.10 3.04
N LEU A 73 -12.92 5.67 1.76
CA LEU A 73 -11.82 6.04 0.87
C LEU A 73 -11.95 7.49 0.40
N ASN A 74 -10.89 8.28 0.51
CA ASN A 74 -10.77 9.52 -0.24
C ASN A 74 -10.23 9.18 -1.64
N LEU A 75 -11.04 9.35 -2.68
CA LEU A 75 -10.70 8.99 -4.06
C LEU A 75 -9.62 9.89 -4.68
N GLU A 76 -9.34 11.04 -4.07
CA GLU A 76 -8.28 11.96 -4.50
C GLU A 76 -6.89 11.58 -3.92
N ARG A 77 -6.85 10.55 -3.09
CA ARG A 77 -5.64 10.15 -2.36
C ARG A 77 -5.13 8.78 -2.81
N GLU A 78 -3.83 8.65 -2.93
CA GLU A 78 -3.17 7.36 -3.09
C GLU A 78 -3.16 6.57 -1.76
N TYR A 79 -3.36 5.26 -1.85
CA TYR A 79 -3.25 4.34 -0.72
C TYR A 79 -2.19 3.29 -1.01
N PRO A 80 -0.92 3.58 -0.68
CA PRO A 80 0.16 2.62 -0.85
C PRO A 80 -0.08 1.35 -0.04
N THR A 81 0.08 0.22 -0.69
CA THR A 81 0.01 -1.11 -0.09
C THR A 81 1.38 -1.73 0.10
N SER A 82 2.38 -1.24 -0.63
CA SER A 82 3.78 -1.52 -0.36
C SER A 82 4.67 -0.34 -0.74
N TRP A 83 5.79 -0.20 -0.04
CA TRP A 83 6.78 0.85 -0.26
C TRP A 83 8.17 0.47 0.26
N CYS A 84 9.19 1.19 -0.18
CA CYS A 84 10.55 1.06 0.35
C CYS A 84 11.19 2.42 0.61
N LYS A 85 12.22 2.46 1.46
CA LYS A 85 13.01 3.65 1.73
C LYS A 85 14.34 3.33 2.41
N LYS A 86 15.25 4.28 2.38
CA LYS A 86 16.40 4.31 3.33
C LYS A 86 15.97 4.85 4.69
N ALA A 87 16.54 4.30 5.75
CA ALA A 87 16.38 4.77 7.11
C ALA A 87 17.77 4.77 7.79
N GLY A 88 18.43 5.91 7.83
CA GLY A 88 19.83 6.02 8.23
C GLY A 88 20.71 5.18 7.31
N LYS A 89 21.47 4.22 7.87
CA LYS A 89 22.29 3.27 7.10
C LYS A 89 21.53 2.02 6.66
N GLY A 90 20.30 1.83 7.15
CA GLY A 90 19.48 0.67 6.84
C GLY A 90 18.50 0.90 5.71
N ARG A 91 17.81 -0.17 5.34
CA ARG A 91 16.76 -0.20 4.32
C ARG A 91 15.47 -0.74 4.94
N VAL A 92 14.33 -0.19 4.52
CA VAL A 92 13.01 -0.64 4.96
C VAL A 92 12.19 -1.00 3.75
N PHE A 93 11.62 -2.18 3.79
CA PHE A 93 10.55 -2.61 2.91
C PHE A 93 9.29 -2.84 3.75
N TYR A 94 8.16 -2.38 3.26
CA TYR A 94 6.85 -2.57 3.87
C TYR A 94 5.87 -3.08 2.82
N ALA A 95 5.04 -4.03 3.23
CA ALA A 95 3.87 -4.45 2.47
C ALA A 95 2.76 -4.84 3.44
N THR A 96 1.50 -4.57 3.07
CA THR A 96 0.32 -4.80 3.92
C THR A 96 -0.42 -6.10 3.59
N PHE A 97 0.09 -6.90 2.66
CA PHE A 97 -0.54 -8.17 2.28
C PHE A 97 -0.31 -9.24 3.35
N GLY A 98 -1.30 -10.12 3.58
CA GLY A 98 -1.11 -11.31 4.41
C GLY A 98 -2.00 -11.42 5.64
N HIS A 99 -3.14 -10.72 5.69
CA HIS A 99 -4.19 -11.02 6.66
C HIS A 99 -4.81 -12.39 6.37
N ASN A 100 -5.11 -12.66 5.10
CA ASN A 100 -5.60 -13.96 4.66
C ASN A 100 -4.42 -14.85 4.23
N GLU A 101 -4.45 -16.12 4.61
CA GLU A 101 -3.43 -17.09 4.23
C GLU A 101 -3.27 -17.24 2.71
N SER A 102 -4.37 -17.03 1.95
CA SER A 102 -4.36 -17.05 0.49
C SER A 102 -3.37 -16.06 -0.15
N ALA A 103 -3.00 -14.99 0.56
CA ALA A 103 -1.96 -14.06 0.09
C ALA A 103 -0.61 -14.76 -0.07
N TYR A 104 -0.29 -15.71 0.82
CA TYR A 104 0.96 -16.47 0.79
C TYR A 104 0.97 -17.60 -0.24
N TRP A 105 -0.16 -17.92 -0.85
CA TRP A 105 -0.27 -18.83 -1.99
C TRP A 105 -0.21 -18.13 -3.34
N ASN A 106 -0.27 -16.79 -3.35
CA ASN A 106 -0.10 -16.01 -4.57
C ASN A 106 1.39 -15.84 -4.89
N PRO A 107 1.90 -16.46 -5.98
CA PRO A 107 3.33 -16.44 -6.30
C PRO A 107 3.87 -15.02 -6.52
N LYS A 108 3.06 -14.09 -7.05
CA LYS A 108 3.45 -12.68 -7.23
C LYS A 108 3.69 -11.98 -5.88
N VAL A 109 2.83 -12.25 -4.89
CA VAL A 109 2.96 -11.69 -3.54
C VAL A 109 4.17 -12.26 -2.84
N VAL A 110 4.36 -13.58 -2.91
CA VAL A 110 5.53 -14.25 -2.30
C VAL A 110 6.84 -13.76 -2.91
N GLU A 111 6.91 -13.62 -4.23
CA GLU A 111 8.09 -13.05 -4.90
C GLU A 111 8.32 -11.59 -4.51
N HIS A 112 7.27 -10.80 -4.35
CA HIS A 112 7.38 -9.41 -3.90
C HIS A 112 7.99 -9.33 -2.48
N TYR A 113 7.56 -10.19 -1.56
CA TYR A 113 8.15 -10.29 -0.22
C TYR A 113 9.60 -10.74 -0.27
N LEU A 114 9.93 -11.75 -1.08
CA LEU A 114 11.31 -12.21 -1.24
C LEU A 114 12.22 -11.08 -1.73
N ARG A 115 11.81 -10.33 -2.75
CA ARG A 115 12.55 -9.18 -3.27
C ARG A 115 12.68 -8.06 -2.22
N GLY A 116 11.62 -7.82 -1.46
CA GLY A 116 11.63 -6.86 -0.35
C GLY A 116 12.62 -7.25 0.75
N LEU A 117 12.66 -8.53 1.09
CA LEU A 117 13.61 -9.08 2.06
C LEU A 117 15.06 -8.95 1.55
N GLN A 118 15.32 -9.35 0.32
CA GLN A 118 16.64 -9.21 -0.31
C GLN A 118 17.11 -7.73 -0.35
N TYR A 119 16.20 -6.81 -0.65
CA TYR A 119 16.48 -5.38 -0.59
C TYR A 119 16.84 -4.93 0.83
N ALA A 120 16.05 -5.32 1.83
CA ALA A 120 16.28 -4.95 3.23
C ALA A 120 17.62 -5.50 3.77
N LEU A 121 18.01 -6.70 3.35
CA LEU A 121 19.30 -7.32 3.71
C LEU A 121 20.48 -6.75 2.91
N GLY A 122 20.25 -6.07 1.80
CA GLY A 122 21.30 -5.50 0.96
C GLY A 122 21.71 -6.38 -0.23
N ASP A 123 21.06 -7.52 -0.43
CA ASP A 123 21.36 -8.46 -1.53
C ASP A 123 20.76 -8.01 -2.87
N LEU A 124 19.78 -7.11 -2.84
CA LEU A 124 19.13 -6.56 -4.02
C LEU A 124 19.13 -5.02 -3.95
N ASP A 125 19.71 -4.38 -4.95
CA ASP A 125 19.60 -2.94 -5.09
C ASP A 125 18.30 -2.54 -5.81
N ALA A 126 17.69 -1.46 -5.30
CA ALA A 126 16.48 -0.89 -5.85
C ALA A 126 16.49 0.64 -5.71
N ASP A 127 15.74 1.33 -6.57
CA ASP A 127 15.51 2.77 -6.46
C ASP A 127 14.60 3.06 -5.26
N ASP A 128 15.19 3.54 -4.18
CA ASP A 128 14.50 3.93 -2.95
C ASP A 128 14.36 5.46 -2.80
N THR A 129 14.57 6.18 -3.89
CA THR A 129 14.30 7.62 -3.96
C THR A 129 12.82 7.87 -3.74
N SER A 130 12.48 8.71 -2.77
CA SER A 130 11.08 9.02 -2.45
C SER A 130 10.32 9.62 -3.63
N ASP A 131 9.03 9.30 -3.71
CA ASP A 131 8.13 9.93 -4.67
C ASP A 131 8.05 11.44 -4.41
N ARG A 132 8.00 12.26 -5.48
CA ARG A 132 7.88 13.72 -5.40
C ARG A 132 6.43 14.15 -5.22
#